data_5ac424a34c3a1e15d9565ddfb2e319fb
#
_entry.id   5ac424a34c3a1e15d9565ddfb2e319fb
#
_cell.length_a   1.000
_cell.length_b   1.000
_cell.length_c   1.000
_cell.angle_alpha   90.00
_cell.angle_beta   90.00
_cell.angle_gamma   90.00
#
_symmetry.space_group_name_H-M   'P 1'
#
loop_
_entity.id
_entity.type
_entity.pdbx_description
1 polymer ?
#
loop_
_entity_poly.entity_id
_entity_poly.type
_entity_poly.pdbx_seq_one_letter_code
_entity_poly.pdbx_strand_id
1 'polypeptide(L)'
;MTMDLPTTDDRPVWDLWLSMYHAPAVTAAIELDVFEALATAPATHEELARRLKLSERATEIVLPLFAALGLLSRYDGRYQLSDVARLYLLRGSPYDWGGLLNRMGPSSPHHAAIREALKGERASTTGAPGDRPSDAWAAGHVEIEQARVIAAFMHSHSIAAALGMARNVDFSGVRRLLDVGGGSGCFCIALAQRIPQLRCTIMELPAMCEVAKEYVSAAGLADRIETGAVDMFRQEWPRDHDAMFFSNILHDWDFPTCARLLAKAHAALAPGGRVFIHESLLDDSGAGPLTTATFSLVMLLGTQGRQFTYAELAKLLGDAGFTDVGATPSYGYYSVVRATRR
;
A
#
# COMPACT_ATOMS: atom_id res chain seq x y z
N MET A 1 -24.50 14.91 4.86
CA MET A 1 -24.08 15.23 6.25
C MET A 1 -22.58 15.46 6.22
N THR A 2 -22.09 16.62 6.63
CA THR A 2 -20.64 16.88 6.71
C THR A 2 -20.08 16.06 7.87
N MET A 3 -19.08 15.24 7.62
CA MET A 3 -18.39 14.49 8.69
C MET A 3 -17.24 15.30 9.24
N ASP A 4 -17.12 15.36 10.56
CA ASP A 4 -15.99 16.00 11.23
C ASP A 4 -14.84 14.99 11.36
N LEU A 5 -13.60 15.51 11.36
CA LEU A 5 -12.43 14.71 11.64
C LEU A 5 -12.52 14.15 13.07
N PRO A 6 -12.30 12.83 13.26
CA PRO A 6 -12.24 12.25 14.60
C PRO A 6 -11.26 12.97 15.52
N THR A 7 -11.57 13.04 16.80
CA THR A 7 -10.70 13.68 17.82
C THR A 7 -9.47 12.82 18.18
N THR A 8 -9.51 11.55 17.85
CA THR A 8 -8.41 10.58 18.03
C THR A 8 -8.13 9.92 16.68
N ASP A 9 -6.87 9.59 16.42
CA ASP A 9 -6.52 8.87 15.19
C ASP A 9 -6.75 7.35 15.31
N ASP A 10 -6.75 6.67 14.18
CA ASP A 10 -7.09 5.26 14.03
C ASP A 10 -5.88 4.30 14.13
N ARG A 11 -4.66 4.81 14.40
CA ARG A 11 -3.44 3.97 14.50
C ARG A 11 -3.61 2.75 15.39
N PRO A 12 -4.23 2.81 16.59
CA PRO A 12 -4.42 1.61 17.40
C PRO A 12 -5.26 0.52 16.73
N VAL A 13 -6.21 0.89 15.87
CA VAL A 13 -7.03 -0.07 15.11
C VAL A 13 -6.23 -0.68 13.97
N TRP A 14 -5.40 0.12 13.29
CA TRP A 14 -4.45 -0.36 12.30
C TRP A 14 -3.45 -1.35 12.89
N ASP A 15 -2.84 -1.01 14.03
CA ASP A 15 -1.89 -1.86 14.73
C ASP A 15 -2.53 -3.18 15.16
N LEU A 16 -3.77 -3.13 15.69
CA LEU A 16 -4.53 -4.32 16.05
C LEU A 16 -4.79 -5.21 14.82
N TRP A 17 -5.31 -4.64 13.73
CA TRP A 17 -5.60 -5.40 12.52
C TRP A 17 -4.34 -6.08 11.98
N LEU A 18 -3.27 -5.32 11.79
CA LEU A 18 -2.05 -5.83 11.16
C LEU A 18 -1.25 -6.77 12.06
N SER A 19 -1.44 -6.72 13.39
CA SER A 19 -0.75 -7.64 14.32
C SER A 19 -1.02 -9.11 14.03
N MET A 20 -2.14 -9.45 13.39
CA MET A 20 -2.49 -10.83 13.02
C MET A 20 -1.48 -11.50 12.05
N TYR A 21 -0.66 -10.72 11.37
CA TYR A 21 0.35 -11.22 10.44
C TYR A 21 1.74 -11.44 11.07
N HIS A 22 2.02 -10.86 12.25
CA HIS A 22 3.38 -10.86 12.83
C HIS A 22 3.86 -12.26 13.18
N ALA A 23 3.15 -12.99 14.03
CA ALA A 23 3.52 -14.35 14.41
C ALA A 23 3.54 -15.31 13.21
N PRO A 24 2.55 -15.29 12.29
CA PRO A 24 2.61 -16.06 11.05
C PRO A 24 3.84 -15.79 10.19
N ALA A 25 4.26 -14.54 10.04
CA ALA A 25 5.46 -14.19 9.28
C ALA A 25 6.74 -14.75 9.92
N VAL A 26 6.87 -14.59 11.24
CA VAL A 26 8.03 -15.10 11.98
C VAL A 26 8.09 -16.62 11.92
N THR A 27 6.97 -17.31 12.12
CA THR A 27 6.94 -18.78 12.08
C THR A 27 7.21 -19.36 10.69
N ALA A 28 6.74 -18.71 9.62
CA ALA A 28 7.09 -19.07 8.25
C ALA A 28 8.59 -18.87 7.97
N ALA A 29 9.17 -17.79 8.48
CA ALA A 29 10.60 -17.51 8.34
C ALA A 29 11.48 -18.52 9.12
N ILE A 30 11.04 -18.96 10.30
CA ILE A 30 11.72 -20.03 11.08
C ILE A 30 11.69 -21.35 10.28
N GLU A 31 10.53 -21.73 9.75
CA GLU A 31 10.38 -22.96 8.95
C GLU A 31 11.29 -22.97 7.72
N LEU A 32 11.50 -21.80 7.10
CA LEU A 32 12.31 -21.62 5.89
C LEU A 32 13.78 -21.25 6.19
N ASP A 33 14.25 -21.42 7.41
CA ASP A 33 15.64 -21.21 7.85
C ASP A 33 16.17 -19.77 7.64
N VAL A 34 15.31 -18.77 7.57
CA VAL A 34 15.69 -17.37 7.33
C VAL A 34 16.63 -16.86 8.43
N PHE A 35 16.31 -17.09 9.70
CA PHE A 35 17.13 -16.65 10.83
C PHE A 35 18.43 -17.46 10.92
N GLU A 36 18.40 -18.76 10.67
CA GLU A 36 19.62 -19.60 10.64
C GLU A 36 20.61 -19.15 9.55
N ALA A 37 20.09 -18.82 8.37
CA ALA A 37 20.92 -18.31 7.27
C ALA A 37 21.56 -16.96 7.60
N LEU A 38 20.83 -16.05 8.28
CA LEU A 38 21.38 -14.76 8.74
C LEU A 38 22.32 -14.90 9.92
N ALA A 39 22.23 -15.97 10.71
CA ALA A 39 23.20 -16.29 11.77
C ALA A 39 24.59 -16.61 11.19
N THR A 40 24.64 -17.20 10.00
CA THR A 40 25.90 -17.54 9.32
C THR A 40 26.63 -16.30 8.82
N ALA A 41 25.90 -15.36 8.15
CA ALA A 41 26.45 -14.10 7.69
C ALA A 41 25.32 -13.09 7.35
N PRO A 42 25.53 -11.79 7.60
CA PRO A 42 24.64 -10.73 7.12
C PRO A 42 24.45 -10.82 5.61
N ALA A 43 23.24 -10.49 5.13
CA ALA A 43 22.88 -10.60 3.72
C ALA A 43 21.92 -9.49 3.27
N THR A 44 21.97 -9.13 1.99
CA THR A 44 20.88 -8.38 1.35
C THR A 44 19.71 -9.31 1.10
N HIS A 45 18.55 -8.77 0.72
CA HIS A 45 17.38 -9.61 0.41
C HIS A 45 17.65 -10.52 -0.79
N GLU A 46 18.35 -10.05 -1.83
CA GLU A 46 18.69 -10.85 -3.01
C GLU A 46 19.67 -12.00 -2.67
N GLU A 47 20.67 -11.72 -1.84
CA GLU A 47 21.62 -12.73 -1.39
C GLU A 47 20.95 -13.82 -0.57
N LEU A 48 20.04 -13.41 0.35
CA LEU A 48 19.29 -14.33 1.20
C LEU A 48 18.31 -15.16 0.38
N ALA A 49 17.54 -14.53 -0.53
CA ALA A 49 16.63 -15.20 -1.44
C ALA A 49 17.36 -16.27 -2.26
N ARG A 50 18.50 -15.94 -2.82
CA ARG A 50 19.33 -16.88 -3.59
C ARG A 50 19.88 -18.02 -2.73
N ARG A 51 20.36 -17.72 -1.52
CA ARG A 51 20.90 -18.71 -0.57
C ARG A 51 19.85 -19.76 -0.18
N LEU A 52 18.61 -19.33 0.07
CA LEU A 52 17.53 -20.18 0.53
C LEU A 52 16.56 -20.63 -0.59
N LYS A 53 16.80 -20.21 -1.84
CA LYS A 53 15.90 -20.43 -3.00
C LYS A 53 14.48 -19.93 -2.75
N LEU A 54 14.39 -18.71 -2.20
CA LEU A 54 13.14 -18.02 -1.92
C LEU A 54 12.83 -16.99 -3.01
N SER A 55 11.60 -16.49 -3.02
CA SER A 55 11.19 -15.35 -3.83
C SER A 55 11.93 -14.09 -3.38
N GLU A 56 12.62 -13.43 -4.31
CA GLU A 56 13.33 -12.17 -4.04
C GLU A 56 12.36 -11.09 -3.56
N ARG A 57 11.22 -10.92 -4.26
CA ARG A 57 10.16 -9.98 -3.86
C ARG A 57 9.63 -10.26 -2.45
N ALA A 58 9.34 -11.53 -2.11
CA ALA A 58 8.83 -11.85 -0.79
C ALA A 58 9.87 -11.60 0.31
N THR A 59 11.15 -11.92 0.02
CA THR A 59 12.27 -11.67 0.94
C THR A 59 12.49 -10.17 1.15
N GLU A 60 12.44 -9.35 0.07
CA GLU A 60 12.48 -7.89 0.14
C GLU A 60 11.40 -7.32 1.08
N ILE A 61 10.21 -7.88 1.07
CA ILE A 61 9.06 -7.41 1.85
C ILE A 61 9.11 -7.84 3.31
N VAL A 62 9.53 -9.08 3.61
CA VAL A 62 9.48 -9.59 5.00
C VAL A 62 10.65 -9.13 5.87
N LEU A 63 11.83 -8.85 5.28
CA LEU A 63 13.00 -8.43 6.07
C LEU A 63 12.80 -7.07 6.77
N PRO A 64 12.24 -6.03 6.14
CA PRO A 64 11.83 -4.80 6.83
C PRO A 64 10.86 -5.04 7.99
N LEU A 65 9.89 -5.96 7.83
CA LEU A 65 8.97 -6.33 8.90
C LEU A 65 9.73 -6.94 10.09
N PHE A 66 10.68 -7.85 9.85
CA PHE A 66 11.48 -8.43 10.94
C PHE A 66 12.41 -7.40 11.59
N ALA A 67 12.90 -6.43 10.84
CA ALA A 67 13.64 -5.31 11.41
C ALA A 67 12.74 -4.42 12.28
N ALA A 68 11.55 -4.10 11.83
CA ALA A 68 10.57 -3.33 12.59
C ALA A 68 10.07 -4.05 13.86
N LEU A 69 10.05 -5.39 13.85
CA LEU A 69 9.80 -6.22 15.04
C LEU A 69 11.01 -6.30 16.01
N GLY A 70 12.15 -5.69 15.66
CA GLY A 70 13.36 -5.76 16.48
C GLY A 70 14.11 -7.09 16.39
N LEU A 71 13.77 -7.95 15.45
CA LEU A 71 14.42 -9.26 15.25
C LEU A 71 15.67 -9.15 14.37
N LEU A 72 15.72 -8.14 13.50
CA LEU A 72 16.85 -7.85 12.64
C LEU A 72 17.29 -6.39 12.82
N SER A 73 18.54 -6.11 12.45
CA SER A 73 19.04 -4.76 12.17
C SER A 73 19.53 -4.69 10.73
N ARG A 74 19.47 -3.50 10.13
CA ARG A 74 19.95 -3.23 8.76
C ARG A 74 21.11 -2.25 8.80
N TYR A 75 22.22 -2.62 8.21
CA TYR A 75 23.37 -1.76 8.04
C TYR A 75 23.93 -1.92 6.62
N ASP A 76 24.17 -0.83 5.93
CA ASP A 76 24.68 -0.80 4.55
C ASP A 76 23.90 -1.75 3.60
N GLY A 77 22.56 -1.71 3.68
CA GLY A 77 21.69 -2.56 2.86
C GLY A 77 21.60 -4.03 3.27
N ARG A 78 22.39 -4.48 4.26
CA ARG A 78 22.46 -5.87 4.72
C ARG A 78 21.70 -6.04 6.02
N TYR A 79 20.99 -7.13 6.13
CA TYR A 79 20.26 -7.53 7.33
C TYR A 79 21.12 -8.50 8.16
N GLN A 80 21.07 -8.34 9.47
CA GLN A 80 21.70 -9.22 10.45
C GLN A 80 20.80 -9.44 11.64
N LEU A 81 20.99 -10.55 12.35
CA LEU A 81 20.21 -10.86 13.54
C LEU A 81 20.46 -9.85 14.66
N SER A 82 19.40 -9.43 15.34
CA SER A 82 19.51 -8.79 16.64
C SER A 82 19.93 -9.81 17.72
N ASP A 83 20.34 -9.33 18.89
CA ASP A 83 20.64 -10.21 20.05
C ASP A 83 19.42 -11.03 20.48
N VAL A 84 18.22 -10.44 20.40
CA VAL A 84 16.98 -11.15 20.69
C VAL A 84 16.78 -12.33 19.74
N ALA A 85 16.94 -12.12 18.43
CA ALA A 85 16.78 -13.21 17.46
C ALA A 85 17.87 -14.29 17.64
N ARG A 86 19.12 -13.90 17.95
CA ARG A 86 20.20 -14.85 18.24
C ARG A 86 19.91 -15.76 19.43
N LEU A 87 19.33 -15.18 20.49
CA LEU A 87 19.06 -15.93 21.72
C LEU A 87 17.79 -16.78 21.60
N TYR A 88 16.73 -16.28 20.97
CA TYR A 88 15.39 -16.87 21.10
C TYR A 88 14.84 -17.52 19.82
N LEU A 89 15.47 -17.33 18.65
CA LEU A 89 14.97 -17.85 17.39
C LEU A 89 15.91 -18.85 16.69
N LEU A 90 17.13 -19.07 17.20
CA LEU A 90 18.07 -20.01 16.60
C LEU A 90 18.00 -21.39 17.27
N ARG A 91 17.93 -22.41 16.43
CA ARG A 91 18.04 -23.80 16.89
C ARG A 91 19.42 -24.03 17.54
N GLY A 92 19.39 -24.70 18.65
CA GLY A 92 20.62 -24.95 19.44
C GLY A 92 20.94 -23.89 20.47
N SER A 93 20.22 -22.75 20.51
CA SER A 93 20.24 -21.87 21.67
C SER A 93 19.51 -22.55 22.84
N PRO A 94 20.06 -22.47 24.07
CA PRO A 94 19.38 -23.01 25.26
C PRO A 94 18.07 -22.25 25.57
N TYR A 95 17.83 -21.11 24.93
CA TYR A 95 16.66 -20.24 25.11
C TYR A 95 15.73 -20.26 23.90
N ASP A 96 15.92 -21.19 22.95
CA ASP A 96 15.12 -21.26 21.70
C ASP A 96 13.62 -21.43 21.96
N TRP A 97 12.83 -20.54 21.34
CA TRP A 97 11.37 -20.56 21.37
C TRP A 97 10.75 -21.36 20.20
N GLY A 98 11.57 -21.96 19.35
CA GLY A 98 11.11 -22.70 18.17
C GLY A 98 10.11 -23.79 18.51
N GLY A 99 10.23 -24.46 19.67
CA GLY A 99 9.26 -25.47 20.11
C GLY A 99 7.84 -24.94 20.30
N LEU A 100 7.67 -23.69 20.74
CA LEU A 100 6.37 -23.01 20.83
C LEU A 100 5.95 -22.46 19.47
N LEU A 101 6.83 -21.70 18.83
CA LEU A 101 6.52 -20.96 17.60
C LEU A 101 6.16 -21.89 16.45
N ASN A 102 6.87 -23.03 16.29
CA ASN A 102 6.59 -24.02 15.27
C ASN A 102 5.24 -24.73 15.46
N ARG A 103 4.67 -24.71 16.66
CA ARG A 103 3.31 -25.22 16.89
C ARG A 103 2.22 -24.20 16.55
N MET A 104 2.52 -22.91 16.67
CA MET A 104 1.56 -21.84 16.36
C MET A 104 1.41 -21.64 14.84
N GLY A 105 2.51 -21.74 14.08
CA GLY A 105 2.53 -21.47 12.66
C GLY A 105 1.50 -22.28 11.85
N PRO A 106 1.54 -23.61 11.86
CA PRO A 106 0.69 -24.45 10.99
C PRO A 106 -0.81 -24.30 11.21
N SER A 107 -1.24 -23.78 12.35
CA SER A 107 -2.67 -23.52 12.63
C SER A 107 -3.20 -22.23 12.04
N SER A 108 -2.31 -21.36 11.52
CA SER A 108 -2.68 -20.07 10.93
C SER A 108 -2.77 -20.13 9.41
N PRO A 109 -3.89 -19.74 8.80
CA PRO A 109 -3.98 -19.65 7.33
C PRO A 109 -2.99 -18.65 6.76
N HIS A 110 -2.65 -17.57 7.50
CA HIS A 110 -1.67 -16.58 7.08
C HIS A 110 -0.24 -17.16 7.05
N HIS A 111 0.10 -18.09 7.96
CA HIS A 111 1.39 -18.79 7.93
C HIS A 111 1.58 -19.53 6.60
N ALA A 112 0.60 -20.34 6.20
CA ALA A 112 0.66 -21.08 4.94
C ALA A 112 0.81 -20.13 3.73
N ALA A 113 -0.01 -19.08 3.66
CA ALA A 113 0.05 -18.11 2.58
C ALA A 113 1.40 -17.37 2.50
N ILE A 114 1.96 -16.97 3.63
CA ILE A 114 3.27 -16.29 3.68
C ILE A 114 4.39 -17.25 3.28
N ARG A 115 4.36 -18.49 3.76
CA ARG A 115 5.33 -19.52 3.40
C ARG A 115 5.33 -19.80 1.89
N GLU A 116 4.16 -19.94 1.28
CA GLU A 116 3.99 -20.12 -0.17
C GLU A 116 4.55 -18.91 -0.94
N ALA A 117 4.21 -17.71 -0.50
CA ALA A 117 4.74 -16.48 -1.11
C ALA A 117 6.27 -16.42 -1.01
N LEU A 118 6.86 -16.80 0.13
CA LEU A 118 8.32 -16.86 0.31
C LEU A 118 8.99 -17.88 -0.63
N LYS A 119 8.34 -19.01 -0.89
CA LYS A 119 8.81 -19.99 -1.87
C LYS A 119 8.61 -19.57 -3.33
N GLY A 120 7.98 -18.43 -3.57
CA GLY A 120 7.62 -17.98 -4.92
C GLY A 120 6.41 -18.69 -5.49
N GLU A 121 5.68 -19.41 -4.67
CA GLU A 121 4.42 -20.05 -5.01
C GLU A 121 3.28 -19.02 -4.95
N ARG A 122 2.20 -19.24 -5.66
CA ARG A 122 1.06 -18.34 -5.66
C ARG A 122 0.26 -18.52 -4.37
N ALA A 123 0.39 -17.57 -3.45
CA ALA A 123 -0.39 -17.58 -2.21
C ALA A 123 -1.88 -17.37 -2.50
N SER A 124 -2.74 -18.21 -1.93
CA SER A 124 -4.19 -18.02 -1.97
C SER A 124 -4.66 -17.41 -0.64
N THR A 125 -5.17 -16.19 -0.69
CA THR A 125 -5.76 -15.53 0.49
C THR A 125 -7.27 -15.72 0.59
N THR A 126 -7.93 -16.16 -0.50
CA THR A 126 -9.39 -16.28 -0.59
C THR A 126 -9.89 -17.73 -0.62
N GLY A 127 -8.98 -18.71 -0.55
CA GLY A 127 -9.32 -20.13 -0.67
C GLY A 127 -9.48 -20.65 -2.10
N ALA A 128 -9.54 -19.76 -3.11
CA ALA A 128 -9.44 -20.13 -4.50
C ALA A 128 -7.99 -19.95 -4.99
N PRO A 129 -7.35 -21.01 -5.54
CA PRO A 129 -5.97 -20.89 -6.03
C PRO A 129 -5.87 -19.83 -7.15
N GLY A 130 -5.13 -18.76 -6.89
CA GLY A 130 -4.72 -17.84 -7.95
C GLY A 130 -5.49 -16.53 -8.06
N ASP A 131 -6.54 -16.28 -7.27
CA ASP A 131 -7.28 -15.02 -7.31
C ASP A 131 -6.71 -14.00 -6.32
N ARG A 132 -5.87 -13.09 -6.81
CA ARG A 132 -5.51 -11.87 -6.09
C ARG A 132 -6.51 -10.77 -6.45
N PRO A 133 -6.89 -9.89 -5.53
CA PRO A 133 -7.71 -8.71 -5.86
C PRO A 133 -7.14 -7.91 -7.03
N SER A 134 -5.81 -7.74 -7.11
CA SER A 134 -5.15 -7.06 -8.22
C SER A 134 -5.33 -7.74 -9.59
N ASP A 135 -5.58 -9.04 -9.64
CA ASP A 135 -5.78 -9.75 -10.91
C ASP A 135 -7.11 -9.33 -11.57
N ALA A 136 -8.18 -9.13 -10.78
CA ALA A 136 -9.47 -8.61 -11.28
C ALA A 136 -9.34 -7.17 -11.78
N TRP A 137 -8.61 -6.32 -11.04
CA TRP A 137 -8.33 -4.94 -11.47
C TRP A 137 -7.48 -4.89 -12.73
N ALA A 138 -6.45 -5.71 -12.84
CA ALA A 138 -5.63 -5.84 -14.06
C ALA A 138 -6.43 -6.38 -15.25
N ALA A 139 -7.43 -7.24 -14.99
CA ALA A 139 -8.34 -7.73 -16.04
C ALA A 139 -9.31 -6.63 -16.54
N GLY A 140 -9.51 -5.56 -15.76
CA GLY A 140 -10.40 -4.44 -16.13
C GLY A 140 -11.88 -4.75 -15.92
N HIS A 141 -12.21 -5.77 -15.13
CA HIS A 141 -13.60 -6.18 -14.89
C HIS A 141 -13.81 -6.60 -13.43
N VAL A 142 -14.87 -6.06 -12.83
CA VAL A 142 -15.35 -6.40 -11.49
C VAL A 142 -16.87 -6.44 -11.54
N GLU A 143 -17.49 -7.47 -10.96
CA GLU A 143 -18.93 -7.57 -10.84
C GLU A 143 -19.47 -6.57 -9.80
N ILE A 144 -20.70 -6.06 -10.00
CA ILE A 144 -21.27 -4.97 -9.18
C ILE A 144 -21.35 -5.34 -7.68
N GLU A 145 -21.69 -6.57 -7.35
CA GLU A 145 -21.78 -6.98 -5.94
C GLU A 145 -20.39 -7.07 -5.30
N GLN A 146 -19.38 -7.53 -6.05
CA GLN A 146 -17.99 -7.51 -5.61
C GLN A 146 -17.49 -6.08 -5.45
N ALA A 147 -17.84 -5.17 -6.38
CA ALA A 147 -17.50 -3.75 -6.30
C ALA A 147 -18.06 -3.10 -5.02
N ARG A 148 -19.31 -3.43 -4.62
CA ARG A 148 -19.89 -2.96 -3.35
C ARG A 148 -19.14 -3.44 -2.13
N VAL A 149 -18.75 -4.72 -2.09
CA VAL A 149 -17.97 -5.28 -0.98
C VAL A 149 -16.59 -4.61 -0.88
N ILE A 150 -15.89 -4.48 -2.00
CA ILE A 150 -14.58 -3.82 -2.06
C ILE A 150 -14.71 -2.36 -1.63
N ALA A 151 -15.65 -1.61 -2.19
CA ALA A 151 -15.85 -0.20 -1.88
C ALA A 151 -16.19 0.00 -0.39
N ALA A 152 -17.06 -0.82 0.20
CA ALA A 152 -17.40 -0.74 1.61
C ALA A 152 -16.20 -1.02 2.53
N PHE A 153 -15.41 -2.05 2.21
CA PHE A 153 -14.18 -2.37 2.92
C PHE A 153 -13.18 -1.20 2.85
N MET A 154 -12.87 -0.72 1.64
CA MET A 154 -11.94 0.38 1.43
C MET A 154 -12.42 1.68 2.08
N HIS A 155 -13.70 2.00 1.95
CA HIS A 155 -14.31 3.19 2.55
C HIS A 155 -14.15 3.20 4.08
N SER A 156 -14.37 2.06 4.73
CA SER A 156 -14.39 1.95 6.20
C SER A 156 -13.08 2.37 6.85
N HIS A 157 -11.93 2.03 6.25
CA HIS A 157 -10.62 2.39 6.79
C HIS A 157 -10.01 3.65 6.17
N SER A 158 -10.64 4.22 5.11
CA SER A 158 -10.11 5.39 4.41
C SER A 158 -10.76 6.70 4.83
N ILE A 159 -11.95 6.67 5.44
CA ILE A 159 -12.72 7.89 5.71
C ILE A 159 -12.01 8.85 6.66
N ALA A 160 -11.40 8.35 7.74
CA ALA A 160 -10.63 9.18 8.67
C ALA A 160 -9.39 9.78 8.00
N ALA A 161 -8.67 8.95 7.21
CA ALA A 161 -7.52 9.40 6.43
C ALA A 161 -7.90 10.46 5.38
N ALA A 162 -9.06 10.31 4.71
CA ALA A 162 -9.56 11.28 3.74
C ALA A 162 -9.86 12.65 4.39
N LEU A 163 -10.54 12.64 5.53
CA LEU A 163 -10.82 13.87 6.29
C LEU A 163 -9.55 14.52 6.82
N GLY A 164 -8.60 13.72 7.34
CA GLY A 164 -7.31 14.22 7.81
C GLY A 164 -6.46 14.79 6.67
N MET A 165 -6.41 14.11 5.53
CA MET A 165 -5.71 14.61 4.34
C MET A 165 -6.32 15.93 3.85
N ALA A 166 -7.64 16.00 3.72
CA ALA A 166 -8.32 17.23 3.30
C ALA A 166 -8.05 18.43 4.23
N ARG A 167 -7.74 18.16 5.51
CA ARG A 167 -7.40 19.20 6.50
C ARG A 167 -5.92 19.60 6.46
N ASN A 168 -5.02 18.63 6.29
CA ASN A 168 -3.59 18.79 6.58
C ASN A 168 -2.73 19.00 5.32
N VAL A 169 -3.28 18.70 4.12
CA VAL A 169 -2.57 18.80 2.85
C VAL A 169 -3.07 20.01 2.06
N ASP A 170 -2.14 20.73 1.43
CA ASP A 170 -2.46 21.92 0.65
C ASP A 170 -2.87 21.58 -0.78
N PHE A 171 -4.16 21.74 -1.07
CA PHE A 171 -4.77 21.67 -2.40
C PHE A 171 -5.10 23.08 -2.97
N SER A 172 -4.52 24.16 -2.44
CA SER A 172 -4.79 25.51 -2.94
C SER A 172 -4.47 25.60 -4.43
N GLY A 173 -5.34 26.29 -5.18
CA GLY A 173 -5.22 26.43 -6.64
C GLY A 173 -5.71 25.25 -7.43
N VAL A 174 -6.00 24.07 -6.85
CA VAL A 174 -6.66 22.96 -7.55
C VAL A 174 -8.13 23.27 -7.75
N ARG A 175 -8.59 23.14 -8.98
CA ARG A 175 -10.00 23.33 -9.37
C ARG A 175 -10.64 22.05 -9.88
N ARG A 176 -9.88 21.23 -10.58
CA ARG A 176 -10.32 19.98 -11.19
C ARG A 176 -9.36 18.86 -10.83
N LEU A 177 -9.78 17.95 -9.97
CA LEU A 177 -9.01 16.80 -9.49
C LEU A 177 -9.47 15.53 -10.20
N LEU A 178 -8.54 14.77 -10.77
CA LEU A 178 -8.76 13.40 -11.22
C LEU A 178 -8.29 12.43 -10.13
N ASP A 179 -9.20 11.65 -9.57
CA ASP A 179 -8.93 10.61 -8.55
C ASP A 179 -8.82 9.27 -9.27
N VAL A 180 -7.59 8.78 -9.41
CA VAL A 180 -7.25 7.58 -10.18
C VAL A 180 -7.43 6.34 -9.32
N GLY A 181 -8.39 5.48 -9.65
CA GLY A 181 -8.77 4.36 -8.82
C GLY A 181 -9.46 4.80 -7.52
N GLY A 182 -10.29 5.85 -7.58
CA GLY A 182 -10.81 6.54 -6.40
C GLY A 182 -11.84 5.73 -5.56
N GLY A 183 -12.17 4.49 -5.96
CA GLY A 183 -13.02 3.57 -5.21
C GLY A 183 -14.39 4.16 -4.89
N SER A 184 -14.73 4.30 -3.60
CA SER A 184 -15.98 4.94 -3.14
C SER A 184 -16.02 6.46 -3.31
N GLY A 185 -14.89 7.09 -3.69
CA GLY A 185 -14.77 8.54 -3.79
C GLY A 185 -14.62 9.26 -2.45
N CYS A 186 -14.28 8.57 -1.35
CA CYS A 186 -14.22 9.18 -0.02
C CYS A 186 -13.25 10.36 0.05
N PHE A 187 -12.12 10.33 -0.67
CA PHE A 187 -11.18 11.44 -0.75
C PHE A 187 -11.73 12.63 -1.52
N CYS A 188 -12.37 12.40 -2.66
CA CYS A 188 -13.09 13.44 -3.42
C CYS A 188 -14.20 14.08 -2.58
N ILE A 189 -14.98 13.28 -1.84
CA ILE A 189 -16.04 13.75 -0.95
C ILE A 189 -15.46 14.65 0.14
N ALA A 190 -14.41 14.20 0.85
CA ALA A 190 -13.77 14.98 1.93
C ALA A 190 -13.18 16.31 1.41
N LEU A 191 -12.49 16.27 0.26
CA LEU A 191 -11.93 17.46 -0.38
C LEU A 191 -13.02 18.44 -0.85
N ALA A 192 -14.05 17.95 -1.53
CA ALA A 192 -15.13 18.80 -2.04
C ALA A 192 -15.97 19.42 -0.92
N GLN A 193 -16.13 18.75 0.23
CA GLN A 193 -16.76 19.33 1.42
C GLN A 193 -15.96 20.50 1.99
N ARG A 194 -14.63 20.42 1.93
CA ARG A 194 -13.75 21.44 2.48
C ARG A 194 -13.45 22.59 1.51
N ILE A 195 -13.37 22.30 0.20
CA ILE A 195 -12.98 23.23 -0.86
C ILE A 195 -14.19 23.45 -1.78
N PRO A 196 -15.00 24.53 -1.55
CA PRO A 196 -16.28 24.71 -2.23
C PRO A 196 -16.21 24.77 -3.76
N GLN A 197 -15.09 25.29 -4.33
CA GLN A 197 -14.91 25.44 -5.77
C GLN A 197 -14.29 24.20 -6.45
N LEU A 198 -13.87 23.19 -5.68
CA LEU A 198 -13.25 21.99 -6.24
C LEU A 198 -14.30 21.12 -6.93
N ARG A 199 -13.97 20.67 -8.13
CA ARG A 199 -14.65 19.61 -8.86
C ARG A 199 -13.75 18.41 -8.95
N CYS A 200 -14.32 17.21 -8.81
CA CYS A 200 -13.58 15.95 -8.87
C CYS A 200 -14.19 15.03 -9.93
N THR A 201 -13.32 14.27 -10.59
CA THR A 201 -13.70 13.11 -11.40
C THR A 201 -13.08 11.87 -10.76
N ILE A 202 -13.92 10.93 -10.34
CA ILE A 202 -13.48 9.61 -9.86
C ILE A 202 -13.30 8.73 -11.09
N MET A 203 -12.06 8.39 -11.41
CA MET A 203 -11.71 7.53 -12.54
C MET A 203 -11.58 6.08 -12.06
N GLU A 204 -12.50 5.23 -12.53
CA GLU A 204 -12.63 3.87 -12.02
C GLU A 204 -13.17 2.90 -13.10
N LEU A 205 -13.19 1.59 -12.77
CA LEU A 205 -13.88 0.59 -13.57
C LEU A 205 -15.41 0.80 -13.54
N PRO A 206 -16.16 0.40 -14.59
CA PRO A 206 -17.59 0.71 -14.70
C PRO A 206 -18.42 0.37 -13.46
N ALA A 207 -18.27 -0.84 -12.90
CA ALA A 207 -19.02 -1.25 -11.72
C ALA A 207 -18.67 -0.42 -10.48
N MET A 208 -17.38 -0.08 -10.31
CA MET A 208 -16.92 0.79 -9.21
C MET A 208 -17.48 2.21 -9.36
N CYS A 209 -17.56 2.74 -10.61
CA CYS A 209 -18.20 4.02 -10.88
C CYS A 209 -19.66 4.06 -10.41
N GLU A 210 -20.43 3.00 -10.63
CA GLU A 210 -21.82 2.94 -10.15
C GLU A 210 -21.88 2.98 -8.61
N VAL A 211 -21.01 2.24 -7.94
CA VAL A 211 -20.92 2.28 -6.48
C VAL A 211 -20.48 3.65 -5.97
N ALA A 212 -19.47 4.28 -6.60
CA ALA A 212 -19.03 5.63 -6.24
C ALA A 212 -20.15 6.66 -6.32
N LYS A 213 -21.03 6.58 -7.34
CA LYS A 213 -22.19 7.46 -7.48
C LYS A 213 -23.15 7.34 -6.29
N GLU A 214 -23.32 6.14 -5.73
CA GLU A 214 -24.16 5.93 -4.54
C GLU A 214 -23.60 6.71 -3.33
N TYR A 215 -22.29 6.62 -3.07
CA TYR A 215 -21.61 7.37 -1.99
C TYR A 215 -21.63 8.89 -2.21
N VAL A 216 -21.36 9.34 -3.43
CA VAL A 216 -21.36 10.76 -3.81
C VAL A 216 -22.75 11.36 -3.65
N SER A 217 -23.80 10.64 -4.09
CA SER A 217 -25.19 11.07 -3.97
C SER A 217 -25.64 11.13 -2.50
N ALA A 218 -25.26 10.15 -1.69
CA ALA A 218 -25.52 10.15 -0.25
C ALA A 218 -24.83 11.31 0.49
N ALA A 219 -23.68 11.78 -0.03
CA ALA A 219 -22.97 12.96 0.47
C ALA A 219 -23.56 14.30 -0.03
N GLY A 220 -24.49 14.29 -0.99
CA GLY A 220 -25.09 15.49 -1.59
C GLY A 220 -24.12 16.27 -2.48
N LEU A 221 -23.20 15.59 -3.17
CA LEU A 221 -22.11 16.22 -3.94
C LEU A 221 -22.13 15.86 -5.44
N ALA A 222 -23.24 15.32 -5.93
CA ALA A 222 -23.36 14.89 -7.32
C ALA A 222 -23.25 16.05 -8.36
N ASP A 223 -23.38 17.29 -7.94
CA ASP A 223 -23.16 18.47 -8.76
C ASP A 223 -21.67 18.85 -8.93
N ARG A 224 -20.80 18.30 -8.10
CA ARG A 224 -19.35 18.63 -8.06
C ARG A 224 -18.42 17.43 -8.23
N ILE A 225 -18.92 16.22 -8.05
CA ILE A 225 -18.16 14.98 -8.19
C ILE A 225 -18.84 14.11 -9.23
N GLU A 226 -18.14 13.84 -10.31
CA GLU A 226 -18.55 12.94 -11.38
C GLU A 226 -17.69 11.67 -11.38
N THR A 227 -18.14 10.64 -12.10
CA THR A 227 -17.38 9.40 -12.31
C THR A 227 -17.04 9.24 -13.79
N GLY A 228 -15.84 8.76 -14.07
CA GLY A 228 -15.35 8.41 -15.40
C GLY A 228 -15.01 6.93 -15.48
N ALA A 229 -15.76 6.17 -16.26
CA ALA A 229 -15.49 4.74 -16.46
C ALA A 229 -14.31 4.56 -17.42
N VAL A 230 -13.09 4.49 -16.87
CA VAL A 230 -11.83 4.43 -17.61
C VAL A 230 -10.92 3.38 -16.98
N ASP A 231 -10.52 2.38 -17.79
CA ASP A 231 -9.43 1.47 -17.41
C ASP A 231 -8.09 2.24 -17.42
N MET A 232 -7.51 2.44 -16.25
CA MET A 232 -6.28 3.23 -16.07
C MET A 232 -5.09 2.69 -16.85
N PHE A 233 -5.09 1.40 -17.20
CA PHE A 233 -3.99 0.78 -17.97
C PHE A 233 -4.16 0.90 -19.46
N ARG A 234 -5.38 0.70 -19.98
CA ARG A 234 -5.64 0.49 -21.40
C ARG A 234 -6.17 1.71 -22.13
N GLN A 235 -6.85 2.62 -21.43
CA GLN A 235 -7.52 3.76 -22.05
C GLN A 235 -6.75 5.06 -21.85
N GLU A 236 -7.00 6.06 -22.70
CA GLU A 236 -6.49 7.43 -22.53
C GLU A 236 -7.16 8.10 -21.33
N TRP A 237 -6.38 8.89 -20.58
CA TRP A 237 -6.89 9.61 -19.42
C TRP A 237 -7.41 11.00 -19.82
N PRO A 238 -8.43 11.52 -19.10
CA PRO A 238 -8.91 12.89 -19.29
C PRO A 238 -7.77 13.91 -19.12
N ARG A 239 -7.73 14.95 -19.95
CA ARG A 239 -6.64 15.96 -19.98
C ARG A 239 -7.05 17.33 -19.45
N ASP A 240 -8.26 17.45 -18.94
CA ASP A 240 -8.86 18.72 -18.51
C ASP A 240 -8.80 18.93 -16.98
N HIS A 241 -7.92 18.19 -16.31
CA HIS A 241 -7.67 18.28 -14.87
C HIS A 241 -6.35 18.99 -14.57
N ASP A 242 -6.33 19.78 -13.52
CA ASP A 242 -5.14 20.51 -13.03
C ASP A 242 -4.41 19.75 -11.91
N ALA A 243 -5.01 18.70 -11.39
CA ALA A 243 -4.37 17.79 -10.44
C ALA A 243 -4.83 16.34 -10.62
N MET A 244 -3.94 15.40 -10.28
CA MET A 244 -4.21 13.96 -10.19
C MET A 244 -3.89 13.46 -8.81
N PHE A 245 -4.72 12.54 -8.33
CA PHE A 245 -4.62 11.96 -7.00
C PHE A 245 -4.62 10.44 -7.09
N PHE A 246 -3.74 9.80 -6.31
CA PHE A 246 -3.63 8.36 -6.17
C PHE A 246 -3.61 8.05 -4.67
N SER A 247 -4.54 7.28 -4.18
CA SER A 247 -4.55 6.83 -2.79
C SER A 247 -4.65 5.33 -2.72
N ASN A 248 -3.65 4.68 -2.14
CA ASN A 248 -3.59 3.22 -2.05
C ASN A 248 -3.70 2.56 -3.44
N ILE A 249 -3.04 3.12 -4.44
CA ILE A 249 -3.05 2.63 -5.83
C ILE A 249 -1.69 2.12 -6.24
N LEU A 250 -0.63 2.94 -6.05
CA LEU A 250 0.69 2.55 -6.53
C LEU A 250 1.23 1.32 -5.80
N HIS A 251 0.92 1.18 -4.52
CA HIS A 251 1.34 0.03 -3.72
C HIS A 251 0.75 -1.32 -4.16
N ASP A 252 -0.26 -1.32 -5.01
CA ASP A 252 -0.81 -2.56 -5.58
C ASP A 252 0.03 -3.12 -6.73
N TRP A 253 0.91 -2.31 -7.31
CA TRP A 253 1.60 -2.61 -8.56
C TRP A 253 3.11 -2.67 -8.40
N ASP A 254 3.75 -3.41 -9.32
CA ASP A 254 5.20 -3.43 -9.44
C ASP A 254 5.75 -2.07 -9.94
N PHE A 255 7.04 -1.83 -9.72
CA PHE A 255 7.69 -0.57 -10.10
C PHE A 255 7.54 -0.22 -11.60
N PRO A 256 7.68 -1.18 -12.55
CA PRO A 256 7.44 -0.89 -13.97
C PRO A 256 6.01 -0.42 -14.26
N THR A 257 5.02 -0.99 -13.59
CA THR A 257 3.61 -0.57 -13.73
C THR A 257 3.39 0.81 -13.12
N CYS A 258 3.95 1.08 -11.94
CA CYS A 258 3.92 2.41 -11.32
C CYS A 258 4.54 3.47 -12.23
N ALA A 259 5.70 3.18 -12.84
CA ALA A 259 6.34 4.09 -13.79
C ALA A 259 5.44 4.39 -15.01
N ARG A 260 4.75 3.39 -15.55
CA ARG A 260 3.79 3.60 -16.66
C ARG A 260 2.61 4.46 -16.24
N LEU A 261 2.04 4.24 -15.03
CA LEU A 261 0.92 5.04 -14.51
C LEU A 261 1.34 6.50 -14.30
N LEU A 262 2.53 6.74 -13.73
CA LEU A 262 3.04 8.09 -13.53
C LEU A 262 3.40 8.79 -14.85
N ALA A 263 3.89 8.07 -15.86
CA ALA A 263 4.09 8.61 -17.19
C ALA A 263 2.76 9.01 -17.86
N LYS A 264 1.69 8.22 -17.69
CA LYS A 264 0.34 8.59 -18.14
C LYS A 264 -0.18 9.82 -17.41
N ALA A 265 0.01 9.90 -16.10
CA ALA A 265 -0.36 11.07 -15.30
C ALA A 265 0.37 12.32 -15.79
N HIS A 266 1.69 12.22 -16.02
CA HIS A 266 2.48 13.32 -16.55
C HIS A 266 1.98 13.76 -17.94
N ALA A 267 1.69 12.82 -18.85
CA ALA A 267 1.22 13.14 -20.19
C ALA A 267 -0.17 13.79 -20.21
N ALA A 268 -1.03 13.46 -19.26
CA ALA A 268 -2.40 13.98 -19.19
C ALA A 268 -2.54 15.31 -18.44
N LEU A 269 -1.63 15.66 -17.53
CA LEU A 269 -1.60 16.97 -16.87
C LEU A 269 -1.06 18.05 -17.83
N ALA A 270 -1.51 19.30 -17.70
CA ALA A 270 -0.87 20.45 -18.33
C ALA A 270 0.38 20.90 -17.54
N PRO A 271 1.30 21.70 -18.13
CA PRO A 271 2.37 22.33 -17.39
C PRO A 271 1.83 23.11 -16.19
N GLY A 272 2.47 22.96 -15.02
CA GLY A 272 2.01 23.49 -13.73
C GLY A 272 0.99 22.58 -13.02
N GLY A 273 0.49 21.52 -13.65
CA GLY A 273 -0.37 20.54 -13.02
C GLY A 273 0.36 19.73 -11.96
N ARG A 274 -0.38 19.26 -10.96
CA ARG A 274 0.18 18.58 -9.79
C ARG A 274 -0.28 17.15 -9.69
N VAL A 275 0.60 16.28 -9.19
CA VAL A 275 0.26 14.93 -8.77
C VAL A 275 0.38 14.82 -7.26
N PHE A 276 -0.55 14.09 -6.64
CA PHE A 276 -0.58 13.78 -5.21
C PHE A 276 -0.70 12.28 -5.04
N ILE A 277 0.22 11.67 -4.31
CA ILE A 277 0.27 10.23 -4.02
C ILE A 277 0.12 10.07 -2.51
N HIS A 278 -0.99 9.48 -2.07
CA HIS A 278 -1.32 9.26 -0.67
C HIS A 278 -1.08 7.80 -0.29
N GLU A 279 -0.02 7.57 0.46
CA GLU A 279 0.46 6.24 0.83
C GLU A 279 0.97 6.22 2.28
N SER A 280 0.95 5.03 2.88
CA SER A 280 1.70 4.77 4.11
C SER A 280 3.15 4.48 3.73
N LEU A 281 4.09 5.32 4.18
CA LEU A 281 5.49 5.25 3.75
C LEU A 281 6.36 4.46 4.72
N LEU A 282 7.23 3.62 4.16
CA LEU A 282 8.37 3.04 4.90
C LEU A 282 9.42 4.11 5.15
N ASP A 283 10.13 3.98 6.25
CA ASP A 283 11.35 4.74 6.50
C ASP A 283 12.43 4.36 5.47
N ASP A 284 13.25 5.30 5.05
CA ASP A 284 14.38 5.04 4.14
C ASP A 284 15.41 4.07 4.75
N SER A 285 15.43 3.92 6.08
CA SER A 285 16.23 2.91 6.78
C SER A 285 15.76 1.47 6.50
N GLY A 286 14.52 1.26 6.06
CA GLY A 286 13.89 -0.05 5.89
C GLY A 286 13.66 -0.79 7.22
N ALA A 287 13.51 -0.04 8.34
CA ALA A 287 13.31 -0.61 9.68
C ALA A 287 11.94 -0.23 10.30
N GLY A 288 11.02 0.26 9.52
CA GLY A 288 9.69 0.64 10.01
C GLY A 288 8.99 1.70 9.17
N PRO A 289 7.88 2.25 9.64
CA PRO A 289 7.12 1.82 10.82
C PRO A 289 6.60 0.38 10.73
N LEU A 290 6.41 -0.30 11.87
CA LEU A 290 5.97 -1.70 11.92
C LEU A 290 4.66 -1.92 11.15
N THR A 291 3.69 -1.05 11.34
CA THR A 291 2.40 -1.09 10.66
C THR A 291 2.55 -1.01 9.14
N THR A 292 3.37 -0.08 8.63
CA THR A 292 3.64 0.05 7.19
C THR A 292 4.39 -1.17 6.63
N ALA A 293 5.39 -1.68 7.36
CA ALA A 293 6.10 -2.90 6.95
C ALA A 293 5.17 -4.12 6.91
N THR A 294 4.24 -4.23 7.88
CA THR A 294 3.21 -5.28 7.87
C THR A 294 2.21 -5.07 6.72
N PHE A 295 1.87 -3.82 6.40
CA PHE A 295 1.00 -3.54 5.26
C PHE A 295 1.65 -3.93 3.92
N SER A 296 2.98 -3.82 3.78
CA SER A 296 3.70 -4.42 2.65
C SER A 296 3.50 -5.93 2.54
N LEU A 297 3.43 -6.65 3.67
CA LEU A 297 3.13 -8.09 3.67
C LEU A 297 1.69 -8.37 3.19
N VAL A 298 0.71 -7.54 3.57
CA VAL A 298 -0.66 -7.64 3.02
C VAL A 298 -0.64 -7.47 1.49
N MET A 299 0.14 -6.50 0.98
CA MET A 299 0.31 -6.30 -0.47
C MET A 299 0.98 -7.50 -1.14
N LEU A 300 1.98 -8.13 -0.50
CA LEU A 300 2.60 -9.35 -1.02
C LEU A 300 1.57 -10.46 -1.27
N LEU A 301 0.63 -10.61 -0.34
CA LEU A 301 -0.39 -11.67 -0.40
C LEU A 301 -1.51 -11.34 -1.40
N GLY A 302 -1.91 -10.08 -1.52
CA GLY A 302 -3.09 -9.66 -2.29
C GLY A 302 -2.81 -8.97 -3.63
N THR A 303 -1.58 -8.49 -3.86
CA THR A 303 -1.26 -7.63 -5.01
C THR A 303 0.10 -7.94 -5.62
N GLN A 304 0.56 -7.11 -6.55
CA GLN A 304 1.87 -7.22 -7.20
C GLN A 304 2.92 -6.28 -6.57
N GLY A 305 2.49 -5.33 -5.74
CA GLY A 305 3.33 -4.28 -5.21
C GLY A 305 3.72 -4.43 -3.75
N ARG A 306 4.06 -3.32 -3.11
CA ARG A 306 4.43 -3.16 -1.70
C ARG A 306 4.37 -1.69 -1.30
N GLN A 307 4.50 -1.39 -0.02
CA GLN A 307 4.67 -0.01 0.42
C GLN A 307 6.03 0.56 -0.02
N PHE A 308 6.06 1.85 -0.26
CA PHE A 308 7.22 2.59 -0.76
C PHE A 308 7.92 3.36 0.38
N THR A 309 9.19 3.64 0.20
CA THR A 309 9.87 4.74 0.90
C THR A 309 9.60 6.07 0.17
N TYR A 310 9.84 7.20 0.86
CA TYR A 310 9.80 8.51 0.19
C TYR A 310 10.81 8.59 -0.97
N ALA A 311 12.02 8.09 -0.77
CA ALA A 311 13.07 8.12 -1.79
C ALA A 311 12.67 7.36 -3.08
N GLU A 312 12.00 6.23 -2.96
CA GLU A 312 11.52 5.46 -4.11
C GLU A 312 10.43 6.20 -4.88
N LEU A 313 9.43 6.79 -4.19
CA LEU A 313 8.39 7.59 -4.86
C LEU A 313 8.97 8.84 -5.50
N ALA A 314 9.91 9.52 -4.83
CA ALA A 314 10.58 10.68 -5.39
C ALA A 314 11.36 10.33 -6.67
N LYS A 315 12.03 9.18 -6.68
CA LYS A 315 12.72 8.67 -7.87
C LYS A 315 11.74 8.36 -9.00
N LEU A 316 10.66 7.62 -8.72
CA LEU A 316 9.63 7.29 -9.72
C LEU A 316 9.01 8.55 -10.34
N LEU A 317 8.71 9.56 -9.52
CA LEU A 317 8.19 10.84 -9.98
C LEU A 317 9.20 11.60 -10.84
N GLY A 318 10.46 11.66 -10.41
CA GLY A 318 11.54 12.29 -11.18
C GLY A 318 11.77 11.61 -12.54
N ASP A 319 11.81 10.27 -12.57
CA ASP A 319 11.96 9.48 -13.80
C ASP A 319 10.78 9.69 -14.76
N ALA A 320 9.56 9.95 -14.24
CA ALA A 320 8.39 10.29 -15.04
C ALA A 320 8.34 11.77 -15.50
N GLY A 321 9.31 12.61 -15.12
CA GLY A 321 9.43 14.01 -15.53
C GLY A 321 8.79 15.03 -14.58
N PHE A 322 8.33 14.62 -13.41
CA PHE A 322 7.84 15.54 -12.39
C PHE A 322 8.99 16.18 -11.63
N THR A 323 8.73 17.37 -11.09
CA THR A 323 9.69 18.17 -10.30
C THR A 323 9.03 18.66 -9.00
N ASP A 324 9.81 19.32 -8.16
CA ASP A 324 9.34 19.92 -6.89
C ASP A 324 8.68 18.88 -5.97
N VAL A 325 9.31 17.67 -5.89
CA VAL A 325 8.82 16.56 -5.09
C VAL A 325 8.95 16.87 -3.62
N GLY A 326 7.87 16.68 -2.87
CA GLY A 326 7.87 16.88 -1.42
C GLY A 326 6.82 16.02 -0.74
N ALA A 327 7.04 15.64 0.53
CA ALA A 327 6.12 14.85 1.32
C ALA A 327 5.54 15.67 2.46
N THR A 328 4.26 15.40 2.80
CA THR A 328 3.55 15.99 3.92
C THR A 328 2.78 14.90 4.66
N PRO A 329 2.99 14.71 5.98
CA PRO A 329 2.14 13.81 6.77
C PRO A 329 0.67 14.25 6.65
N SER A 330 -0.23 13.29 6.42
CA SER A 330 -1.66 13.55 6.23
C SER A 330 -2.49 13.14 7.45
N TYR A 331 -2.52 11.86 7.78
CA TYR A 331 -3.28 11.33 8.92
C TYR A 331 -2.77 9.93 9.29
N GLY A 332 -2.71 9.61 10.58
CA GLY A 332 -2.28 8.30 11.06
C GLY A 332 -0.90 7.92 10.52
N TYR A 333 -0.82 6.83 9.79
CA TYR A 333 0.39 6.36 9.12
C TYR A 333 0.60 6.90 7.71
N TYR A 334 -0.34 7.71 7.19
CA TYR A 334 -0.33 8.16 5.81
C TYR A 334 0.40 9.48 5.62
N SER A 335 1.02 9.61 4.46
CA SER A 335 1.62 10.84 3.94
C SER A 335 1.17 11.08 2.51
N VAL A 336 1.19 12.33 2.07
CA VAL A 336 1.03 12.69 0.67
C VAL A 336 2.38 13.11 0.11
N VAL A 337 2.84 12.41 -0.93
CA VAL A 337 3.95 12.83 -1.77
C VAL A 337 3.37 13.60 -2.95
N ARG A 338 3.77 14.87 -3.10
CA ARG A 338 3.32 15.74 -4.19
C ARG A 338 4.45 16.06 -5.14
N ALA A 339 4.13 16.29 -6.41
CA ALA A 339 5.08 16.80 -7.40
C ALA A 339 4.35 17.62 -8.46
N THR A 340 5.11 18.38 -9.26
CA THR A 340 4.60 19.30 -10.28
C THR A 340 5.10 18.88 -11.67
N ARG A 341 4.23 18.90 -12.68
CA ARG A 341 4.62 18.84 -14.09
C ARG A 341 5.16 20.21 -14.52
N ARG A 342 6.41 20.27 -14.97
CA ARG A 342 6.96 21.47 -15.63
C ARG A 342 6.48 21.63 -17.06
#